data_5c17cf7342ce0961c4f78b9810f543f3
#
_entry.id   5c17cf7342ce0961c4f78b9810f543f3
#
_cell.length_a   1.000
_cell.length_b   1.000
_cell.length_c   1.000
_cell.angle_alpha   90.00
_cell.angle_beta   90.00
_cell.angle_gamma   90.00
#
_symmetry.space_group_name_H-M   'P 1'
#
loop_
_entity.id
_entity.type
_entity.pdbx_description
1 polymer ?
#
loop_
_entity_poly.entity_id
_entity_poly.type
_entity_poly.pdbx_seq_one_letter_code
_entity_poly.pdbx_strand_id
1 'polypeptide(L)'
;MPVNSNAAGPGQGIEADAGGRTVHSSQTARRHAIAELVFRRGSVSMDELVSAIGVSLMTLYRDIAALEEAGILTRQRGRVSALASGLHEAGATFRLETNTEAKAEMAAHIARHITPGSSLLLDDSTSGAWVLRALHDVTPLTVITNSLLVAREASTRPDVKLLLTGGEFQPWAEAMLGPTALAMLATVRADYCILSASGLEDGVAYHPYQDVAEVKRAMLRAGRRKILMLDHSKFTRKALHAFAELGEFDTVLVDSRTSPEDVAMVARHTARVVVSEALPTVATR
;
A
#
# COMPACT_ATOMS: atom_id res chain seq x y z
N MET A 1 66.07 -15.03 24.87
CA MET A 1 66.64 -13.67 24.67
C MET A 1 66.51 -13.27 23.21
N PRO A 2 66.26 -12.03 22.85
CA PRO A 2 65.39 -10.99 23.47
C PRO A 2 64.24 -10.67 22.60
N VAL A 3 63.06 -10.31 23.14
CA VAL A 3 62.38 -9.03 23.37
C VAL A 3 62.62 -8.01 22.27
N ASN A 4 61.49 -7.66 21.58
CA ASN A 4 61.25 -6.28 21.36
C ASN A 4 59.73 -5.97 21.24
N SER A 5 59.34 -5.11 22.14
CA SER A 5 58.08 -4.40 22.23
C SER A 5 57.95 -3.37 21.12
N ASN A 6 56.75 -3.14 20.59
CA ASN A 6 56.32 -1.74 20.34
C ASN A 6 54.81 -1.59 20.23
N ALA A 7 54.30 -0.85 21.16
CA ALA A 7 53.36 0.22 21.16
C ALA A 7 52.03 0.13 20.32
N ALA A 8 50.98 0.19 21.10
CA ALA A 8 49.59 0.51 20.72
C ALA A 8 49.47 1.87 20.02
N GLY A 9 48.68 1.93 18.96
CA GLY A 9 48.07 3.13 18.42
C GLY A 9 46.57 3.08 18.66
N PRO A 10 45.90 4.21 18.94
CA PRO A 10 44.52 4.25 19.42
C PRO A 10 43.50 3.97 18.34
N GLY A 11 42.44 3.30 18.74
CA GLY A 11 41.29 2.96 17.90
C GLY A 11 40.65 4.17 17.20
N GLN A 12 40.38 3.97 15.93
CA GLN A 12 39.39 4.79 15.22
C GLN A 12 38.01 4.15 15.44
N GLY A 13 37.23 4.82 16.25
CA GLY A 13 35.83 4.52 16.41
C GLY A 13 35.10 4.66 15.08
N ILE A 14 34.37 3.63 14.70
CA ILE A 14 33.40 3.69 13.63
C ILE A 14 32.24 4.50 14.18
N GLU A 15 32.17 5.79 13.84
CA GLU A 15 30.97 6.60 14.04
C GLU A 15 29.87 5.99 13.14
N ALA A 16 28.87 5.40 13.77
CA ALA A 16 27.64 4.99 13.11
C ALA A 16 26.95 6.25 12.58
N ASP A 17 26.83 6.35 11.25
CA ASP A 17 26.12 7.41 10.55
C ASP A 17 24.62 7.38 10.92
N ALA A 18 24.23 8.16 11.90
CA ALA A 18 22.84 8.36 12.30
C ALA A 18 22.05 9.22 11.29
N GLY A 19 22.68 9.67 10.19
CA GLY A 19 22.08 10.56 9.17
C GLY A 19 21.20 9.85 8.14
N GLY A 20 21.35 8.54 7.94
CA GLY A 20 20.68 7.84 6.84
C GLY A 20 19.16 7.74 6.97
N ARG A 21 18.61 7.65 8.16
CA ARG A 21 17.15 7.52 8.38
C ARG A 21 16.38 8.81 8.18
N THR A 22 16.90 9.93 8.61
CA THR A 22 16.25 11.24 8.50
C THR A 22 16.24 11.77 7.07
N VAL A 23 17.29 11.51 6.29
CA VAL A 23 17.39 11.94 4.88
C VAL A 23 16.44 11.15 4.01
N HIS A 24 16.30 9.83 4.20
CA HIS A 24 15.35 9.02 3.45
C HIS A 24 13.89 9.39 3.74
N SER A 25 13.51 9.59 5.00
CA SER A 25 12.15 10.00 5.35
C SER A 25 11.78 11.37 4.76
N SER A 26 12.71 12.32 4.71
CA SER A 26 12.49 13.61 4.08
C SER A 26 12.35 13.53 2.56
N GLN A 27 13.08 12.64 1.88
CA GLN A 27 13.00 12.44 0.45
C GLN A 27 11.69 11.78 0.04
N THR A 28 11.28 10.72 0.73
CA THR A 28 10.01 10.05 0.52
C THR A 28 8.83 11.01 0.77
N ALA A 29 8.82 11.72 1.89
CA ALA A 29 7.80 12.72 2.19
C ALA A 29 7.72 13.81 1.12
N ARG A 30 8.86 14.27 0.60
CA ARG A 30 8.93 15.27 -0.45
C ARG A 30 8.35 14.74 -1.78
N ARG A 31 8.69 13.52 -2.19
CA ARG A 31 8.13 12.88 -3.39
C ARG A 31 6.63 12.72 -3.29
N HIS A 32 6.12 12.37 -2.12
CA HIS A 32 4.68 12.33 -1.86
C HIS A 32 4.04 13.70 -2.03
N ALA A 33 4.62 14.76 -1.45
CA ALA A 33 4.10 16.12 -1.59
C ALA A 33 4.07 16.59 -3.05
N ILE A 34 5.10 16.24 -3.85
CA ILE A 34 5.13 16.52 -5.29
C ILE A 34 3.98 15.79 -6.00
N ALA A 35 3.83 14.49 -5.77
CA ALA A 35 2.79 13.68 -6.38
C ALA A 35 1.38 14.19 -6.03
N GLU A 36 1.10 14.46 -4.76
CA GLU A 36 -0.17 15.03 -4.30
C GLU A 36 -0.50 16.38 -4.94
N LEU A 37 0.50 17.27 -5.02
CA LEU A 37 0.30 18.58 -5.65
C LEU A 37 -0.07 18.44 -7.12
N VAL A 38 0.63 17.55 -7.84
CA VAL A 38 0.34 17.28 -9.25
C VAL A 38 -1.02 16.59 -9.42
N PHE A 39 -1.38 15.63 -8.57
CA PHE A 39 -2.70 15.00 -8.61
C PHE A 39 -3.84 16.00 -8.40
N ARG A 40 -3.71 16.91 -7.43
CA ARG A 40 -4.74 17.93 -7.16
C ARG A 40 -4.91 18.93 -8.29
N ARG A 41 -3.82 19.29 -8.99
CA ARG A 41 -3.82 20.31 -10.04
C ARG A 41 -3.89 19.75 -11.47
N GLY A 42 -3.76 18.43 -11.62
CA GLY A 42 -3.71 17.73 -12.91
C GLY A 42 -2.40 17.95 -13.67
N SER A 43 -1.87 19.18 -13.73
CA SER A 43 -0.61 19.52 -14.38
C SER A 43 0.00 20.77 -13.74
N VAL A 44 1.29 20.71 -13.42
CA VAL A 44 2.04 21.77 -12.71
C VAL A 44 3.36 22.03 -13.43
N SER A 45 3.78 23.28 -13.53
CA SER A 45 5.10 23.61 -14.13
C SER A 45 6.23 23.31 -13.13
N MET A 46 7.47 23.18 -13.65
CA MET A 46 8.65 22.98 -12.82
C MET A 46 8.86 24.14 -11.84
N ASP A 47 8.61 25.38 -12.27
CA ASP A 47 8.79 26.57 -11.43
C ASP A 47 7.76 26.63 -10.29
N GLU A 48 6.50 26.28 -10.58
CA GLU A 48 5.45 26.15 -9.56
C GLU A 48 5.80 25.07 -8.53
N LEU A 49 6.38 23.94 -8.96
CA LEU A 49 6.82 22.87 -8.06
C LEU A 49 8.00 23.32 -7.20
N VAL A 50 9.01 23.99 -7.77
CA VAL A 50 10.13 24.55 -7.01
C VAL A 50 9.62 25.49 -5.92
N SER A 51 8.71 26.39 -6.29
CA SER A 51 8.13 27.37 -5.36
C SER A 51 7.30 26.70 -4.25
N ALA A 52 6.54 25.68 -4.58
CA ALA A 52 5.64 25.01 -3.63
C ALA A 52 6.37 24.03 -2.69
N ILE A 53 7.41 23.34 -3.19
CA ILE A 53 8.14 22.31 -2.44
C ILE A 53 9.36 22.91 -1.70
N GLY A 54 9.89 24.03 -2.18
CA GLY A 54 10.98 24.73 -1.51
C GLY A 54 12.36 24.06 -1.66
N VAL A 55 12.60 23.31 -2.76
CA VAL A 55 13.88 22.66 -3.03
C VAL A 55 14.55 23.19 -4.29
N SER A 56 15.85 22.89 -4.46
CA SER A 56 16.55 23.26 -5.68
C SER A 56 15.96 22.55 -6.91
N LEU A 57 16.05 23.19 -8.06
CA LEU A 57 15.60 22.62 -9.34
C LEU A 57 16.26 21.25 -9.63
N MET A 58 17.54 21.08 -9.28
CA MET A 58 18.26 19.82 -9.45
C MET A 58 17.68 18.69 -8.55
N THR A 59 17.33 19.01 -7.30
CA THR A 59 16.68 18.08 -6.40
C THR A 59 15.30 17.69 -6.93
N LEU A 60 14.53 18.67 -7.40
CA LEU A 60 13.22 18.43 -7.99
C LEU A 60 13.31 17.54 -9.24
N TYR A 61 14.28 17.74 -10.12
CA TYR A 61 14.49 16.88 -11.29
C TYR A 61 14.75 15.42 -10.91
N ARG A 62 15.56 15.16 -9.87
CA ARG A 62 15.82 13.81 -9.40
C ARG A 62 14.57 13.16 -8.81
N ASP A 63 13.79 13.92 -8.04
CA ASP A 63 12.56 13.39 -7.45
C ASP A 63 11.49 13.12 -8.49
N ILE A 64 11.34 14.00 -9.48
CA ILE A 64 10.41 13.80 -10.60
C ILE A 64 10.85 12.59 -11.45
N ALA A 65 12.14 12.44 -11.75
CA ALA A 65 12.63 11.28 -12.51
C ALA A 65 12.30 9.96 -11.79
N ALA A 66 12.45 9.89 -10.47
CA ALA A 66 12.06 8.71 -9.69
C ALA A 66 10.54 8.49 -9.68
N LEU A 67 9.74 9.55 -9.70
CA LEU A 67 8.27 9.44 -9.79
C LEU A 67 7.82 9.06 -11.22
N GLU A 68 8.55 9.45 -12.24
CA GLU A 68 8.35 9.00 -13.64
C GLU A 68 8.70 7.51 -13.78
N GLU A 69 9.82 7.07 -13.21
CA GLU A 69 10.23 5.65 -13.18
C GLU A 69 9.23 4.78 -12.42
N ALA A 70 8.66 5.31 -11.35
CA ALA A 70 7.60 4.65 -10.58
C ALA A 70 6.21 4.69 -11.28
N GLY A 71 6.10 5.29 -12.47
CA GLY A 71 4.85 5.39 -13.22
C GLY A 71 3.79 6.31 -12.59
N ILE A 72 4.21 7.29 -11.77
CA ILE A 72 3.30 8.17 -11.03
C ILE A 72 3.04 9.46 -11.78
N LEU A 73 4.09 10.02 -12.34
CA LEU A 73 4.07 11.29 -13.05
C LEU A 73 4.66 11.12 -14.45
N THR A 74 4.38 12.07 -15.31
CA THR A 74 5.06 12.25 -16.59
C THR A 74 5.44 13.72 -16.75
N ARG A 75 6.62 13.96 -17.35
CA ARG A 75 7.08 15.31 -17.66
C ARG A 75 7.10 15.52 -19.16
N GLN A 76 6.37 16.52 -19.62
CA GLN A 76 6.36 16.93 -21.02
C GLN A 76 6.41 18.46 -21.12
N ARG A 77 7.30 18.98 -21.95
CA ARG A 77 7.43 20.43 -22.28
C ARG A 77 7.49 21.33 -21.04
N GLY A 78 8.29 20.92 -20.01
CA GLY A 78 8.45 21.69 -18.78
C GLY A 78 7.28 21.64 -17.78
N ARG A 79 6.27 20.84 -18.06
CA ARG A 79 5.16 20.56 -17.14
C ARG A 79 5.20 19.11 -16.65
N VAL A 80 4.79 18.94 -15.41
CA VAL A 80 4.65 17.63 -14.77
C VAL A 80 3.15 17.37 -14.62
N SER A 81 2.71 16.23 -15.11
CA SER A 81 1.31 15.80 -15.05
C SER A 81 1.19 14.43 -14.38
N ALA A 82 0.06 14.16 -13.77
CA ALA A 82 -0.22 12.85 -13.22
C ALA A 82 -0.30 11.80 -14.34
N LEU A 83 0.47 10.74 -14.23
CA LEU A 83 0.31 9.56 -15.06
C LEU A 83 -0.76 8.63 -14.46
N ALA A 84 -0.89 8.63 -13.13
CA ALA A 84 -1.95 7.93 -12.42
C ALA A 84 -3.30 8.65 -12.69
N SER A 85 -3.80 8.44 -13.88
CA SER A 85 -5.20 8.62 -14.24
C SER A 85 -5.95 7.32 -13.88
N GLY A 86 -7.28 7.27 -14.10
CA GLY A 86 -8.04 6.02 -13.97
C GLY A 86 -7.52 4.83 -14.80
N LEU A 87 -6.42 5.01 -15.55
CA LEU A 87 -5.79 4.02 -16.41
C LEU A 87 -4.46 3.45 -15.86
N HIS A 88 -3.89 4.05 -14.79
CA HIS A 88 -2.59 3.61 -14.25
C HIS A 88 -2.56 3.62 -12.72
N GLU A 89 -1.95 2.59 -12.13
CA GLU A 89 -1.68 2.49 -10.70
C GLU A 89 -0.18 2.73 -10.45
N ALA A 90 0.13 3.39 -9.35
CA ALA A 90 1.52 3.57 -8.92
C ALA A 90 2.16 2.24 -8.53
N GLY A 91 3.47 2.12 -8.68
CA GLY A 91 4.22 0.94 -8.30
C GLY A 91 4.03 0.55 -6.83
N ALA A 92 4.08 -0.74 -6.54
CA ALA A 92 3.78 -1.29 -5.22
C ALA A 92 4.67 -0.72 -4.10
N THR A 93 5.97 -0.51 -4.37
CA THR A 93 6.91 0.08 -3.40
C THR A 93 6.50 1.51 -3.02
N PHE A 94 6.15 2.36 -3.99
CA PHE A 94 5.66 3.71 -3.71
C PHE A 94 4.35 3.67 -2.91
N ARG A 95 3.40 2.83 -3.32
CA ARG A 95 2.13 2.67 -2.60
C ARG A 95 2.32 2.19 -1.17
N LEU A 96 3.34 1.36 -0.89
CA LEU A 96 3.62 0.86 0.46
C LEU A 96 3.98 2.00 1.42
N GLU A 97 4.69 3.01 0.94
CA GLU A 97 5.14 4.19 1.70
C GLU A 97 4.13 5.34 1.71
N THR A 98 3.05 5.25 0.91
CA THR A 98 2.00 6.27 0.84
C THR A 98 0.89 5.99 1.85
N ASN A 99 0.33 7.02 2.50
CA ASN A 99 -0.78 6.93 3.48
C ASN A 99 -0.52 5.86 4.56
N THR A 100 0.71 5.79 5.07
CA THR A 100 1.15 4.76 6.02
C THR A 100 0.36 4.79 7.33
N GLU A 101 0.04 5.98 7.86
CA GLU A 101 -0.79 6.15 9.06
C GLU A 101 -2.18 5.57 8.87
N ALA A 102 -2.87 5.91 7.76
CA ALA A 102 -4.19 5.39 7.43
C ALA A 102 -4.21 3.86 7.32
N LYS A 103 -3.19 3.28 6.67
CA LYS A 103 -3.07 1.83 6.56
C LYS A 103 -2.79 1.16 7.90
N ALA A 104 -1.93 1.77 8.72
CA ALA A 104 -1.59 1.25 10.04
C ALA A 104 -2.81 1.24 10.98
N GLU A 105 -3.59 2.32 11.02
CA GLU A 105 -4.79 2.39 11.87
C GLU A 105 -5.88 1.42 11.41
N MET A 106 -6.14 1.32 10.11
CA MET A 106 -7.09 0.33 9.57
C MET A 106 -6.61 -1.10 9.81
N ALA A 107 -5.32 -1.38 9.63
CA ALA A 107 -4.73 -2.70 9.90
C ALA A 107 -4.84 -3.07 11.38
N ALA A 108 -4.56 -2.14 12.30
CA ALA A 108 -4.73 -2.35 13.74
C ALA A 108 -6.20 -2.61 14.10
N HIS A 109 -7.15 -1.95 13.44
CA HIS A 109 -8.58 -2.24 13.62
C HIS A 109 -8.90 -3.68 13.21
N ILE A 110 -8.44 -4.12 12.03
CA ILE A 110 -8.68 -5.50 11.55
C ILE A 110 -8.04 -6.53 12.49
N ALA A 111 -6.82 -6.28 12.98
CA ALA A 111 -6.08 -7.21 13.84
C ALA A 111 -6.86 -7.58 15.11
N ARG A 112 -7.66 -6.67 15.65
CA ARG A 112 -8.51 -6.93 16.83
C ARG A 112 -9.63 -7.96 16.59
N HIS A 113 -9.92 -8.27 15.32
CA HIS A 113 -11.01 -9.18 14.93
C HIS A 113 -10.54 -10.51 14.33
N ILE A 114 -9.24 -10.65 14.08
CA ILE A 114 -8.65 -11.89 13.57
C ILE A 114 -8.21 -12.76 14.75
N THR A 115 -8.55 -14.02 14.70
CA THR A 115 -8.19 -15.01 15.74
C THR A 115 -7.14 -15.98 15.25
N PRO A 116 -6.28 -16.54 16.14
CA PRO A 116 -5.39 -17.64 15.79
C PRO A 116 -6.12 -18.80 15.09
N GLY A 117 -5.46 -19.41 14.12
CA GLY A 117 -6.04 -20.47 13.28
C GLY A 117 -6.78 -19.98 12.04
N SER A 118 -7.02 -18.67 11.92
CA SER A 118 -7.74 -18.11 10.76
C SER A 118 -6.95 -18.21 9.46
N SER A 119 -7.71 -18.32 8.36
CA SER A 119 -7.21 -18.22 6.98
C SER A 119 -7.58 -16.89 6.36
N LEU A 120 -6.60 -16.21 5.75
CA LEU A 120 -6.70 -14.85 5.20
C LEU A 120 -6.38 -14.84 3.72
N LEU A 121 -7.26 -14.28 2.90
CA LEU A 121 -6.98 -13.85 1.54
C LEU A 121 -6.58 -12.37 1.58
N LEU A 122 -5.36 -12.08 1.16
CA LEU A 122 -4.79 -10.73 1.05
C LEU A 122 -4.37 -10.48 -0.38
N ASP A 123 -4.89 -9.41 -0.98
CA ASP A 123 -4.63 -9.06 -2.38
C ASP A 123 -3.27 -8.37 -2.60
N ASP A 124 -3.02 -7.91 -3.81
CA ASP A 124 -1.82 -7.14 -4.22
C ASP A 124 -1.77 -5.72 -3.67
N SER A 125 -2.75 -5.34 -2.85
CA SER A 125 -2.73 -4.04 -2.19
C SER A 125 -1.65 -3.97 -1.12
N THR A 126 -1.05 -2.80 -0.97
CA THR A 126 -0.14 -2.55 0.15
C THR A 126 -0.84 -2.54 1.51
N SER A 127 -2.16 -2.34 1.53
CA SER A 127 -2.98 -2.47 2.74
C SER A 127 -2.94 -3.89 3.30
N GLY A 128 -2.93 -4.93 2.43
CA GLY A 128 -2.76 -6.32 2.85
C GLY A 128 -1.44 -6.59 3.58
N ALA A 129 -0.34 -6.00 3.13
CA ALA A 129 0.95 -6.09 3.83
C ALA A 129 0.89 -5.44 5.22
N TRP A 130 0.24 -4.28 5.35
CA TRP A 130 0.05 -3.62 6.65
C TRP A 130 -0.85 -4.44 7.60
N VAL A 131 -1.88 -5.10 7.08
CA VAL A 131 -2.70 -6.04 7.87
C VAL A 131 -1.84 -7.17 8.42
N LEU A 132 -1.01 -7.80 7.60
CA LEU A 132 -0.15 -8.89 8.06
C LEU A 132 0.87 -8.43 9.10
N ARG A 133 1.43 -7.23 8.98
CA ARG A 133 2.30 -6.61 10.00
C ARG A 133 1.57 -6.41 11.32
N ALA A 134 0.33 -5.92 11.28
CA ALA A 134 -0.47 -5.70 12.49
C ALA A 134 -0.87 -7.02 13.19
N LEU A 135 -0.79 -8.16 12.49
CA LEU A 135 -1.08 -9.49 13.02
C LEU A 135 0.15 -10.21 13.59
N HIS A 136 1.23 -9.49 13.94
CA HIS A 136 2.50 -10.11 14.36
C HIS A 136 2.37 -11.09 15.55
N ASP A 137 1.46 -10.82 16.50
CA ASP A 137 1.18 -11.68 17.66
C ASP A 137 0.04 -12.68 17.45
N VAL A 138 -0.62 -12.65 16.29
CA VAL A 138 -1.75 -13.54 16.00
C VAL A 138 -1.23 -14.74 15.21
N THR A 139 -1.05 -15.87 15.88
CA THR A 139 -0.57 -17.12 15.29
C THR A 139 -1.22 -18.35 15.92
N PRO A 140 -1.34 -19.49 15.22
CA PRO A 140 -0.96 -19.68 13.80
C PRO A 140 -1.94 -19.02 12.83
N LEU A 141 -1.48 -18.71 11.60
CA LEU A 141 -2.32 -18.20 10.52
C LEU A 141 -2.06 -18.95 9.21
N THR A 142 -3.05 -18.95 8.31
CA THR A 142 -2.85 -19.32 6.91
C THR A 142 -3.08 -18.08 6.04
N VAL A 143 -2.07 -17.68 5.28
CA VAL A 143 -2.13 -16.53 4.36
C VAL A 143 -2.15 -17.04 2.93
N ILE A 144 -3.15 -16.62 2.18
CA ILE A 144 -3.31 -16.90 0.74
C ILE A 144 -3.21 -15.55 0.03
N THR A 145 -2.27 -15.42 -0.90
CA THR A 145 -2.02 -14.14 -1.56
C THR A 145 -1.48 -14.31 -2.97
N ASN A 146 -1.73 -13.33 -3.82
CA ASN A 146 -1.03 -13.14 -5.08
C ASN A 146 0.12 -12.13 -4.99
N SER A 147 0.30 -11.47 -3.85
CA SER A 147 1.25 -10.38 -3.62
C SER A 147 2.61 -10.91 -3.14
N LEU A 148 3.70 -10.49 -3.78
CA LEU A 148 5.04 -10.77 -3.27
C LEU A 148 5.39 -9.91 -2.05
N LEU A 149 4.80 -8.72 -1.89
CA LEU A 149 4.98 -7.94 -0.66
C LEU A 149 4.44 -8.69 0.56
N VAL A 150 3.20 -9.19 0.46
CA VAL A 150 2.58 -10.01 1.52
C VAL A 150 3.34 -11.31 1.71
N ALA A 151 3.77 -11.96 0.63
CA ALA A 151 4.52 -13.21 0.71
C ALA A 151 5.86 -13.05 1.43
N ARG A 152 6.60 -11.96 1.19
CA ARG A 152 7.85 -11.66 1.92
C ARG A 152 7.60 -11.48 3.41
N GLU A 153 6.58 -10.71 3.81
CA GLU A 153 6.21 -10.54 5.22
C GLU A 153 5.84 -11.89 5.86
N ALA A 154 5.04 -12.72 5.17
CA ALA A 154 4.64 -14.04 5.66
C ALA A 154 5.82 -15.00 5.79
N SER A 155 6.78 -14.99 4.84
CA SER A 155 7.91 -15.91 4.80
C SER A 155 8.89 -15.76 5.97
N THR A 156 8.88 -14.61 6.64
CA THR A 156 9.72 -14.37 7.84
C THR A 156 9.11 -14.94 9.13
N ARG A 157 7.88 -15.48 9.06
CA ARG A 157 7.09 -15.93 10.22
C ARG A 157 6.88 -17.44 10.17
N PRO A 158 7.56 -18.22 11.05
CA PRO A 158 7.50 -19.69 11.03
C PRO A 158 6.11 -20.25 11.30
N ASP A 159 5.26 -19.50 12.05
CA ASP A 159 3.91 -19.90 12.41
C ASP A 159 2.83 -19.47 11.40
N VAL A 160 3.27 -18.95 10.23
CA VAL A 160 2.35 -18.57 9.15
C VAL A 160 2.52 -19.52 7.98
N LYS A 161 1.45 -20.26 7.67
CA LYS A 161 1.39 -21.05 6.43
C LYS A 161 1.09 -20.11 5.27
N LEU A 162 2.01 -20.02 4.30
CA LEU A 162 1.86 -19.20 3.09
C LEU A 162 1.43 -20.06 1.90
N LEU A 163 0.38 -19.62 1.20
CA LEU A 163 -0.02 -20.10 -0.12
C LEU A 163 0.06 -18.93 -1.10
N LEU A 164 1.05 -18.94 -1.98
CA LEU A 164 1.18 -17.98 -3.07
C LEU A 164 0.46 -18.54 -4.31
N THR A 165 -0.38 -17.72 -4.95
CA THR A 165 -1.25 -18.20 -6.05
C THR A 165 -0.50 -18.72 -7.27
N GLY A 166 0.76 -18.26 -7.48
CA GLY A 166 1.42 -18.43 -8.77
C GLY A 166 0.78 -17.57 -9.86
N GLY A 167 1.26 -17.71 -11.10
CA GLY A 167 0.80 -16.93 -12.24
C GLY A 167 1.88 -16.13 -12.91
N GLU A 168 1.51 -15.16 -13.76
CA GLU A 168 2.41 -14.24 -14.40
C GLU A 168 2.80 -13.10 -13.47
N PHE A 169 4.10 -12.88 -13.30
CA PHE A 169 4.60 -11.82 -12.43
C PHE A 169 4.49 -10.45 -13.08
N GLN A 170 3.85 -9.53 -12.38
CA GLN A 170 3.73 -8.12 -12.76
C GLN A 170 4.64 -7.26 -11.88
N PRO A 171 5.76 -6.75 -12.42
CA PRO A 171 6.77 -6.03 -11.63
C PRO A 171 6.23 -4.77 -10.92
N TRP A 172 5.38 -4.00 -11.57
CA TRP A 172 4.81 -2.77 -11.01
C TRP A 172 3.94 -3.04 -9.77
N ALA A 173 3.21 -4.17 -9.76
CA ALA A 173 2.34 -4.57 -8.65
C ALA A 173 3.07 -5.41 -7.62
N GLU A 174 4.23 -5.96 -7.94
CA GLU A 174 4.88 -7.06 -7.21
C GLU A 174 3.90 -8.20 -6.92
N ALA A 175 3.15 -8.62 -7.94
CA ALA A 175 2.07 -9.58 -7.78
C ALA A 175 2.00 -10.57 -8.95
N MET A 176 1.39 -11.71 -8.66
CA MET A 176 1.09 -12.78 -9.61
C MET A 176 -0.34 -12.62 -10.11
N LEU A 177 -0.54 -12.62 -11.44
CA LEU A 177 -1.84 -12.45 -12.10
C LEU A 177 -2.07 -13.56 -13.13
N GLY A 178 -3.22 -13.50 -13.80
CA GLY A 178 -3.57 -14.35 -14.93
C GLY A 178 -4.24 -15.68 -14.56
N PRO A 179 -4.42 -16.58 -15.57
CA PRO A 179 -5.25 -17.78 -15.44
C PRO A 179 -4.80 -18.73 -14.33
N THR A 180 -3.50 -18.87 -14.09
CA THR A 180 -2.96 -19.75 -13.03
C THR A 180 -3.38 -19.25 -11.64
N ALA A 181 -3.30 -17.93 -11.40
CA ALA A 181 -3.74 -17.33 -10.16
C ALA A 181 -5.25 -17.54 -9.95
N LEU A 182 -6.04 -17.32 -10.98
CA LEU A 182 -7.50 -17.53 -10.96
C LEU A 182 -7.87 -18.99 -10.68
N ALA A 183 -7.18 -19.94 -11.34
CA ALA A 183 -7.40 -21.38 -11.15
C ALA A 183 -7.11 -21.81 -9.71
N MET A 184 -6.00 -21.34 -9.11
CA MET A 184 -5.66 -21.62 -7.72
C MET A 184 -6.72 -21.03 -6.77
N LEU A 185 -7.13 -19.77 -6.95
CA LEU A 185 -8.14 -19.12 -6.13
C LEU A 185 -9.50 -19.82 -6.18
N ALA A 186 -9.85 -20.48 -7.28
CA ALA A 186 -11.09 -21.24 -7.40
C ALA A 186 -11.12 -22.49 -6.49
N THR A 187 -9.96 -22.99 -6.06
CA THR A 187 -9.83 -24.23 -5.26
C THR A 187 -9.78 -23.97 -3.74
N VAL A 188 -9.71 -22.72 -3.30
CA VAL A 188 -9.57 -22.38 -1.88
C VAL A 188 -10.81 -21.71 -1.32
N ARG A 189 -10.94 -21.79 0.01
CA ARG A 189 -11.88 -21.00 0.80
C ARG A 189 -11.15 -20.48 2.04
N ALA A 190 -11.33 -19.20 2.34
CA ALA A 190 -10.70 -18.56 3.49
C ALA A 190 -11.75 -17.94 4.42
N ASP A 191 -11.39 -17.81 5.69
CA ASP A 191 -12.27 -17.21 6.69
C ASP A 191 -12.45 -15.71 6.45
N TYR A 192 -11.39 -15.04 6.00
CA TYR A 192 -11.39 -13.61 5.70
C TYR A 192 -10.83 -13.35 4.30
N CYS A 193 -11.48 -12.44 3.58
CA CYS A 193 -10.96 -11.82 2.36
C CYS A 193 -10.85 -10.31 2.61
N ILE A 194 -9.64 -9.79 2.57
CA ILE A 194 -9.34 -8.40 2.84
C ILE A 194 -8.75 -7.81 1.57
N LEU A 195 -9.50 -6.91 0.95
CA LEU A 195 -9.16 -6.26 -0.31
C LEU A 195 -9.04 -4.75 -0.14
N SER A 196 -8.43 -4.10 -1.13
CA SER A 196 -8.50 -2.65 -1.31
C SER A 196 -8.89 -2.33 -2.75
N ALA A 197 -9.25 -1.07 -3.01
CA ALA A 197 -9.55 -0.56 -4.35
C ALA A 197 -8.60 0.57 -4.74
N SER A 198 -8.48 0.83 -6.04
CA SER A 198 -7.74 1.99 -6.55
C SER A 198 -8.61 3.24 -6.58
N GLY A 199 -9.92 3.09 -6.78
CA GLY A 199 -10.91 4.15 -6.78
C GLY A 199 -12.30 3.63 -6.49
N LEU A 200 -13.22 4.57 -6.23
CA LEU A 200 -14.61 4.30 -5.91
C LEU A 200 -15.50 5.28 -6.70
N GLU A 201 -16.57 4.76 -7.29
CA GLU A 201 -17.59 5.58 -7.99
C GLU A 201 -18.96 4.91 -7.82
N ASP A 202 -19.95 5.68 -7.38
CA ASP A 202 -21.35 5.25 -7.24
C ASP A 202 -21.55 3.91 -6.51
N GLY A 203 -20.80 3.70 -5.43
CA GLY A 203 -20.90 2.48 -4.62
C GLY A 203 -20.23 1.24 -5.24
N VAL A 204 -19.43 1.42 -6.28
CA VAL A 204 -18.67 0.36 -6.94
C VAL A 204 -17.18 0.58 -6.76
N ALA A 205 -16.45 -0.49 -6.47
CA ALA A 205 -15.01 -0.51 -6.32
C ALA A 205 -14.33 -0.85 -7.66
N TYR A 206 -13.29 -0.07 -8.01
CA TYR A 206 -12.63 -0.13 -9.31
C TYR A 206 -11.11 -0.35 -9.19
N HIS A 207 -10.54 -0.89 -10.27
CA HIS A 207 -9.09 -0.99 -10.49
C HIS A 207 -8.74 -0.55 -11.93
N PRO A 208 -7.55 0.06 -12.18
CA PRO A 208 -7.12 0.44 -13.53
C PRO A 208 -6.98 -0.73 -14.51
N TYR A 209 -6.59 -1.91 -14.02
CA TYR A 209 -6.26 -3.07 -14.85
C TYR A 209 -7.27 -4.20 -14.67
N GLN A 210 -7.69 -4.78 -15.80
CA GLN A 210 -8.71 -5.83 -15.84
C GLN A 210 -8.26 -7.11 -15.13
N ASP A 211 -7.03 -7.55 -15.36
CA ASP A 211 -6.47 -8.77 -14.78
C ASP A 211 -6.40 -8.72 -13.25
N VAL A 212 -6.08 -7.56 -12.67
CA VAL A 212 -6.17 -7.34 -11.22
C VAL A 212 -7.62 -7.38 -10.74
N ALA A 213 -8.53 -6.71 -11.45
CA ALA A 213 -9.95 -6.74 -11.12
C ALA A 213 -10.52 -8.17 -11.13
N GLU A 214 -10.07 -9.03 -12.06
CA GLU A 214 -10.46 -10.44 -12.14
C GLU A 214 -9.94 -11.23 -10.92
N VAL A 215 -8.69 -11.03 -10.51
CA VAL A 215 -8.12 -11.68 -9.32
C VAL A 215 -8.87 -11.23 -8.07
N LYS A 216 -9.17 -9.94 -7.90
CA LYS A 216 -9.95 -9.41 -6.77
C LYS A 216 -11.35 -10.03 -6.71
N ARG A 217 -12.05 -10.17 -7.84
CA ARG A 217 -13.35 -10.87 -7.90
C ARG A 217 -13.21 -12.35 -7.52
N ALA A 218 -12.14 -13.03 -7.94
CA ALA A 218 -11.90 -14.42 -7.57
C ALA A 218 -11.66 -14.56 -6.06
N MET A 219 -10.86 -13.67 -5.46
CA MET A 219 -10.64 -13.63 -4.02
C MET A 219 -11.93 -13.35 -3.24
N LEU A 220 -12.75 -12.41 -3.70
CA LEU A 220 -14.03 -12.06 -3.07
C LEU A 220 -14.97 -13.28 -3.01
N ARG A 221 -15.01 -14.10 -4.09
CA ARG A 221 -15.80 -15.35 -4.12
C ARG A 221 -15.24 -16.43 -3.17
N ALA A 222 -13.94 -16.41 -2.89
CA ALA A 222 -13.27 -17.41 -2.07
C ALA A 222 -13.30 -17.07 -0.57
N GLY A 223 -13.59 -15.82 -0.18
CA GLY A 223 -13.66 -15.40 1.21
C GLY A 223 -15.04 -15.54 1.82
N ARG A 224 -15.12 -15.95 3.11
CA ARG A 224 -16.36 -16.00 3.89
C ARG A 224 -16.74 -14.63 4.43
N ARG A 225 -15.83 -13.95 5.15
CA ARG A 225 -15.98 -12.58 5.63
C ARG A 225 -15.18 -11.66 4.72
N LYS A 226 -15.85 -10.70 4.11
CA LYS A 226 -15.32 -9.85 3.06
C LYS A 226 -15.17 -8.43 3.58
N ILE A 227 -13.94 -7.94 3.62
CA ILE A 227 -13.60 -6.62 4.15
C ILE A 227 -12.93 -5.83 3.03
N LEU A 228 -13.44 -4.63 2.76
CA LEU A 228 -12.81 -3.65 1.87
C LEU A 228 -12.15 -2.56 2.71
N MET A 229 -10.86 -2.33 2.49
CA MET A 229 -10.10 -1.24 3.12
C MET A 229 -9.95 -0.10 2.13
N LEU A 230 -10.38 1.10 2.51
CA LEU A 230 -10.30 2.31 1.68
C LEU A 230 -9.71 3.47 2.49
N ASP A 231 -8.51 3.90 2.16
CA ASP A 231 -8.01 5.16 2.69
C ASP A 231 -8.69 6.36 2.00
N HIS A 232 -8.73 7.51 2.69
CA HIS A 232 -9.41 8.74 2.23
C HIS A 232 -9.02 9.17 0.80
N SER A 233 -7.85 8.79 0.29
CA SER A 233 -7.42 9.15 -1.07
C SER A 233 -8.17 8.39 -2.18
N LYS A 234 -8.89 7.30 -1.84
CA LYS A 234 -9.59 6.45 -2.80
C LYS A 234 -10.89 7.07 -3.30
N PHE A 235 -11.46 8.00 -2.56
CA PHE A 235 -12.73 8.66 -2.87
C PHE A 235 -12.62 9.70 -3.98
N THR A 236 -11.42 10.22 -4.24
CA THR A 236 -11.16 11.19 -5.31
C THR A 236 -10.58 10.56 -6.57
N ARG A 237 -10.32 9.25 -6.55
CA ARG A 237 -9.71 8.52 -7.66
C ARG A 237 -10.74 7.77 -8.48
N LYS A 238 -10.58 7.83 -9.80
CA LYS A 238 -11.32 7.00 -10.76
C LYS A 238 -10.45 5.86 -11.25
N ALA A 239 -11.08 4.75 -11.62
CA ALA A 239 -10.41 3.63 -12.28
C ALA A 239 -11.35 2.98 -13.29
N LEU A 240 -10.82 2.13 -14.19
CA LEU A 240 -11.55 1.72 -15.38
C LEU A 240 -12.42 0.46 -15.17
N HIS A 241 -11.89 -0.53 -14.44
CA HIS A 241 -12.51 -1.85 -14.33
C HIS A 241 -13.17 -2.05 -12.98
N ALA A 242 -14.50 -2.13 -12.98
CA ALA A 242 -15.28 -2.50 -11.80
C ALA A 242 -14.93 -3.93 -11.37
N PHE A 243 -14.80 -4.18 -10.07
CA PHE A 243 -14.59 -5.53 -9.56
C PHE A 243 -15.59 -5.97 -8.50
N ALA A 244 -16.24 -5.06 -7.77
CA ALA A 244 -17.27 -5.41 -6.79
C ALA A 244 -18.15 -4.19 -6.47
N GLU A 245 -19.40 -4.43 -6.12
CA GLU A 245 -20.26 -3.45 -5.46
C GLU A 245 -19.93 -3.43 -3.95
N LEU A 246 -20.08 -2.27 -3.29
CA LEU A 246 -19.84 -2.17 -1.85
C LEU A 246 -20.76 -3.07 -1.03
N GLY A 247 -21.96 -3.36 -1.52
CA GLY A 247 -22.90 -4.29 -0.90
C GLY A 247 -22.44 -5.75 -0.87
N GLU A 248 -21.43 -6.11 -1.65
CA GLU A 248 -20.84 -7.46 -1.62
C GLU A 248 -19.88 -7.67 -0.43
N PHE A 249 -19.50 -6.59 0.29
CA PHE A 249 -18.62 -6.65 1.45
C PHE A 249 -19.44 -6.65 2.75
N ASP A 250 -19.05 -7.51 3.69
CA ASP A 250 -19.62 -7.52 5.04
C ASP A 250 -19.23 -6.28 5.84
N THR A 251 -18.08 -5.69 5.50
CA THR A 251 -17.60 -4.45 6.13
C THR A 251 -16.78 -3.65 5.12
N VAL A 252 -17.06 -2.36 5.03
CA VAL A 252 -16.16 -1.38 4.42
C VAL A 252 -15.49 -0.59 5.53
N LEU A 253 -14.17 -0.70 5.63
CA LEU A 253 -13.34 -0.04 6.63
C LEU A 253 -12.64 1.15 5.97
N VAL A 254 -12.83 2.32 6.55
CA VAL A 254 -12.21 3.58 6.10
C VAL A 254 -11.32 4.17 7.19
N ASP A 255 -10.35 4.98 6.81
CA ASP A 255 -9.47 5.64 7.78
C ASP A 255 -10.12 6.87 8.44
N SER A 256 -9.56 7.31 9.57
CA SER A 256 -10.05 8.42 10.39
C SER A 256 -10.10 9.77 9.67
N ARG A 257 -9.37 9.92 8.56
CA ARG A 257 -9.33 11.14 7.72
C ARG A 257 -10.38 11.15 6.62
N THR A 258 -11.15 10.07 6.45
CA THR A 258 -12.24 10.01 5.48
C THR A 258 -13.32 11.02 5.85
N SER A 259 -13.75 11.82 4.89
CA SER A 259 -14.74 12.87 5.15
C SER A 259 -16.10 12.29 5.59
N PRO A 260 -16.87 13.01 6.41
CA PRO A 260 -18.23 12.56 6.77
C PRO A 260 -19.13 12.35 5.55
N GLU A 261 -18.93 13.10 4.46
CA GLU A 261 -19.67 12.95 3.21
C GLU A 261 -19.34 11.63 2.51
N ASP A 262 -18.06 11.26 2.46
CA ASP A 262 -17.60 9.99 1.90
C ASP A 262 -18.09 8.80 2.73
N VAL A 263 -18.03 8.90 4.07
CA VAL A 263 -18.58 7.89 4.98
C VAL A 263 -20.08 7.71 4.73
N ALA A 264 -20.84 8.81 4.60
CA ALA A 264 -22.27 8.77 4.33
C ALA A 264 -22.56 8.18 2.93
N MET A 265 -21.71 8.44 1.95
CA MET A 265 -21.82 7.82 0.61
C MET A 265 -21.63 6.30 0.72
N VAL A 266 -20.58 5.83 1.38
CA VAL A 266 -20.34 4.40 1.60
C VAL A 266 -21.52 3.74 2.33
N ALA A 267 -22.05 4.39 3.37
CA ALA A 267 -23.16 3.85 4.18
C ALA A 267 -24.47 3.65 3.38
N ARG A 268 -24.64 4.33 2.25
CA ARG A 268 -25.79 4.09 1.36
C ARG A 268 -25.68 2.79 0.56
N HIS A 269 -24.46 2.26 0.41
CA HIS A 269 -24.18 1.11 -0.49
C HIS A 269 -23.71 -0.14 0.25
N THR A 270 -23.51 -0.10 1.56
CA THR A 270 -23.11 -1.28 2.37
C THR A 270 -23.88 -1.35 3.67
N ALA A 271 -24.06 -2.56 4.18
CA ALA A 271 -24.71 -2.78 5.46
C ALA A 271 -23.86 -2.29 6.66
N ARG A 272 -22.55 -2.23 6.51
CA ARG A 272 -21.64 -1.85 7.59
C ARG A 272 -20.44 -1.06 7.06
N VAL A 273 -20.39 0.22 7.39
CA VAL A 273 -19.18 1.04 7.30
C VAL A 273 -18.58 1.23 8.69
N VAL A 274 -17.26 1.16 8.77
CA VAL A 274 -16.50 1.37 10.00
C VAL A 274 -15.42 2.40 9.72
N VAL A 275 -15.31 3.41 10.59
CA VAL A 275 -14.22 4.37 10.58
C VAL A 275 -13.20 3.88 11.60
N SER A 276 -11.93 3.69 11.19
CA SER A 276 -10.86 3.31 12.11
C SER A 276 -10.52 4.45 13.07
N GLU A 277 -10.03 4.10 14.25
CA GLU A 277 -9.54 5.08 15.22
C GLU A 277 -8.09 5.45 14.88
N ALA A 278 -7.77 6.74 14.91
CA ALA A 278 -6.41 7.20 14.76
C ALA A 278 -5.51 6.55 15.83
N LEU A 279 -4.34 6.07 15.42
CA LEU A 279 -3.36 5.54 16.37
C LEU A 279 -2.82 6.67 17.24
N PRO A 280 -2.57 6.42 18.54
CA PRO A 280 -1.95 7.42 19.40
C PRO A 280 -0.58 7.81 18.82
N THR A 281 -0.36 9.12 18.68
CA THR A 281 0.94 9.63 18.25
C THR A 281 1.96 9.25 19.31
N VAL A 282 2.89 8.37 18.97
CA VAL A 282 4.05 8.08 19.83
C VAL A 282 4.89 9.36 19.85
N ALA A 283 4.79 10.14 20.93
CA ALA A 283 5.67 11.26 21.14
C ALA A 283 7.11 10.72 21.16
N THR A 284 7.87 11.03 20.14
CA THR A 284 9.31 10.72 20.06
C THR A 284 9.97 11.47 21.25
N ARG A 285 10.38 10.72 22.26
CA ARG A 285 11.24 11.21 23.33
C ARG A 285 12.68 11.28 22.85
#